data_fa771931060de5730e8644d04fdcf4fc
#
_entry.id   fa771931060de5730e8644d04fdcf4fc
#
_cell.length_a   1.000
_cell.length_b   1.000
_cell.length_c   1.000
_cell.angle_alpha   90.00
_cell.angle_beta   90.00
_cell.angle_gamma   90.00
#
_symmetry.space_group_name_H-M   'P 1'
#
loop_
_entity.id
_entity.type
_entity.pdbx_description
1 polymer ?
#
loop_
_entity_poly.entity_id
_entity_poly.type
_entity_poly.pdbx_seq_one_letter_code
_entity_poly.pdbx_strand_id
1 'polypeptide(L)'
;MDITFVVLPGISATVPLTVDIVGPGSEVSLKGIYICSGTDEVTFEILMNHRVGNCVSHQLFNGLASGSAKCAFYGKIIVAPDAQKTEAYQENHNIVLSDDASVNTKPQLEIYADDVKCSHGATVGKLNEDEQFYMRSRGIPEEEAKVLQMISFVAPVLAGLDDEPLVQKIEEAIRSIAI
;
A
#
# COMPACT_ATOMS: atom_id res chain seq x y z
N MET A 1 -16.10 -4.85 5.81
CA MET A 1 -15.29 -3.95 6.69
C MET A 1 -14.25 -3.29 5.83
N ASP A 2 -14.19 -1.95 5.89
CA ASP A 2 -13.22 -1.16 5.12
C ASP A 2 -12.38 -0.32 6.08
N ILE A 3 -11.06 -0.43 5.96
CA ILE A 3 -10.10 0.36 6.76
C ILE A 3 -9.06 0.94 5.81
N THR A 4 -8.82 2.25 5.94
CA THR A 4 -7.74 2.92 5.22
C THR A 4 -6.76 3.54 6.21
N PHE A 5 -5.50 3.16 6.10
CA PHE A 5 -4.40 3.74 6.86
C PHE A 5 -3.72 4.84 6.05
N VAL A 6 -3.42 5.94 6.71
CA VAL A 6 -2.63 7.03 6.12
C VAL A 6 -1.51 7.40 7.08
N VAL A 7 -0.27 7.25 6.63
CA VAL A 7 0.92 7.70 7.36
C VAL A 7 1.57 8.83 6.56
N LEU A 8 1.67 9.99 7.18
CA LEU A 8 2.24 11.20 6.58
C LEU A 8 3.71 11.40 7.01
N PRO A 9 4.49 12.22 6.28
CA PRO A 9 5.88 12.50 6.62
C PRO A 9 6.08 13.01 8.05
N GLY A 10 7.21 12.66 8.64
CA GLY A 10 7.57 13.01 10.02
C GLY A 10 6.99 12.04 11.06
N ILE A 11 6.44 10.91 10.63
CA ILE A 11 5.92 9.88 11.53
C ILE A 11 6.75 8.61 11.40
N SER A 12 7.25 8.12 12.54
CA SER A 12 7.83 6.77 12.64
C SER A 12 6.90 5.90 13.48
N ALA A 13 6.46 4.78 12.92
CA ALA A 13 5.48 3.90 13.54
C ALA A 13 5.60 2.45 13.10
N THR A 14 5.30 1.53 14.01
CA THR A 14 4.98 0.13 13.69
C THR A 14 3.49 -0.07 13.88
N VAL A 15 2.81 -0.57 12.85
CA VAL A 15 1.36 -0.80 12.82
C VAL A 15 1.09 -2.29 12.77
N PRO A 16 1.00 -2.98 13.93
CA PRO A 16 0.58 -4.36 13.96
C PRO A 16 -0.94 -4.46 13.84
N LEU A 17 -1.42 -5.26 12.91
CA LEU A 17 -2.86 -5.52 12.71
C LEU A 17 -3.10 -7.00 12.50
N THR A 18 -4.00 -7.59 13.29
CA THR A 18 -4.53 -8.92 13.06
C THR A 18 -6.03 -8.83 12.77
N VAL A 19 -6.44 -9.45 11.68
CA VAL A 19 -7.86 -9.58 11.30
C VAL A 19 -8.21 -11.04 11.25
N ASP A 20 -9.15 -11.47 12.11
CA ASP A 20 -9.73 -12.80 12.08
C ASP A 20 -11.12 -12.75 11.41
N ILE A 21 -11.26 -13.37 10.25
CA ILE A 21 -12.54 -13.49 9.54
C ILE A 21 -13.21 -14.77 10.03
N VAL A 22 -14.23 -14.60 10.87
CA VAL A 22 -14.93 -15.70 11.57
C VAL A 22 -16.39 -15.87 11.15
N GLY A 23 -16.91 -14.94 10.33
CA GLY A 23 -18.26 -15.01 9.78
C GLY A 23 -18.24 -15.37 8.29
N PRO A 24 -18.95 -16.41 7.84
CA PRO A 24 -19.01 -16.74 6.42
C PRO A 24 -19.68 -15.61 5.61
N GLY A 25 -19.24 -15.40 4.36
CA GLY A 25 -19.70 -14.31 3.50
C GLY A 25 -19.15 -12.93 3.85
N SER A 26 -18.14 -12.86 4.71
CA SER A 26 -17.51 -11.60 5.07
C SER A 26 -16.64 -11.04 3.95
N GLU A 27 -16.70 -9.71 3.79
CA GLU A 27 -15.81 -8.96 2.91
C GLU A 27 -14.97 -7.98 3.74
N VAL A 28 -13.65 -7.96 3.49
CA VAL A 28 -12.69 -7.10 4.17
C VAL A 28 -11.82 -6.40 3.14
N SER A 29 -11.75 -5.07 3.24
CA SER A 29 -10.85 -4.23 2.45
C SER A 29 -9.92 -3.49 3.40
N LEU A 30 -8.61 -3.73 3.25
CA LEU A 30 -7.56 -2.98 3.92
C LEU A 30 -6.78 -2.18 2.90
N LYS A 31 -6.73 -0.88 3.09
CA LYS A 31 -5.95 0.02 2.25
C LYS A 31 -4.94 0.78 3.08
N GLY A 32 -3.80 1.13 2.47
CA GLY A 32 -2.79 1.91 3.17
C GLY A 32 -1.96 2.79 2.24
N ILE A 33 -1.73 4.02 2.66
CA ILE A 33 -0.74 4.93 2.08
C ILE A 33 0.26 5.25 3.17
N TYR A 34 1.54 5.15 2.86
CA TYR A 34 2.61 5.67 3.69
C TYR A 34 3.56 6.51 2.86
N ILE A 35 3.71 7.76 3.29
CA ILE A 35 4.58 8.76 2.67
C ILE A 35 5.65 9.08 3.68
N CYS A 36 6.86 8.62 3.43
CA CYS A 36 7.98 8.70 4.38
C CYS A 36 9.09 9.56 3.82
N SER A 37 9.69 10.39 4.67
CA SER A 37 10.77 11.29 4.30
C SER A 37 11.83 11.40 5.40
N GLY A 38 12.95 12.04 5.08
CA GLY A 38 14.01 12.24 6.05
C GLY A 38 14.51 10.92 6.63
N THR A 39 14.31 10.69 7.92
CA THR A 39 14.71 9.47 8.65
C THR A 39 13.51 8.68 9.18
N ASP A 40 12.33 8.87 8.62
CA ASP A 40 11.12 8.15 9.04
C ASP A 40 11.31 6.64 8.95
N GLU A 41 10.80 5.91 9.94
CA GLU A 41 10.78 4.46 9.95
C GLU A 41 9.33 3.95 10.11
N VAL A 42 8.76 3.37 9.07
CA VAL A 42 7.36 2.89 9.07
C VAL A 42 7.32 1.41 8.74
N THR A 43 6.66 0.65 9.60
CA THR A 43 6.47 -0.79 9.43
C THR A 43 4.99 -1.15 9.54
N PHE A 44 4.44 -1.84 8.54
CA PHE A 44 3.16 -2.52 8.63
C PHE A 44 3.36 -4.02 8.85
N GLU A 45 2.72 -4.57 9.88
CA GLU A 45 2.71 -6.00 10.19
C GLU A 45 1.26 -6.49 10.15
N ILE A 46 0.82 -6.99 9.00
CA ILE A 46 -0.57 -7.36 8.75
C ILE A 46 -0.73 -8.87 8.75
N LEU A 47 -1.56 -9.39 9.63
CA LEU A 47 -2.00 -10.78 9.64
C LEU A 47 -3.49 -10.87 9.35
N MET A 48 -3.84 -11.53 8.23
CA MET A 48 -5.21 -11.79 7.82
C MET A 48 -5.50 -13.28 7.93
N ASN A 49 -6.41 -13.66 8.82
CA ASN A 49 -6.79 -15.05 9.02
C ASN A 49 -8.20 -15.32 8.48
N HIS A 50 -8.32 -16.10 7.42
CA HIS A 50 -9.58 -16.67 6.97
C HIS A 50 -9.86 -17.96 7.74
N ARG A 51 -10.76 -17.90 8.72
CA ARG A 51 -11.15 -19.03 9.57
C ARG A 51 -12.31 -19.83 8.99
N VAL A 52 -13.12 -19.20 8.12
CA VAL A 52 -14.33 -19.75 7.51
C VAL A 52 -14.37 -19.43 6.02
N GLY A 53 -15.14 -20.24 5.28
CA GLY A 53 -15.22 -20.12 3.83
C GLY A 53 -16.17 -19.04 3.30
N ASN A 54 -16.20 -18.90 1.98
CA ASN A 54 -17.01 -17.92 1.22
C ASN A 54 -16.71 -16.47 1.61
N CYS A 55 -15.47 -16.15 1.94
CA CYS A 55 -15.04 -14.83 2.36
C CYS A 55 -14.10 -14.19 1.34
N VAL A 56 -14.12 -12.85 1.28
CA VAL A 56 -13.27 -12.07 0.38
C VAL A 56 -12.41 -11.10 1.18
N SER A 57 -11.12 -11.03 0.87
CA SER A 57 -10.26 -9.96 1.41
C SER A 57 -9.40 -9.33 0.33
N HIS A 58 -9.31 -8.00 0.37
CA HIS A 58 -8.42 -7.20 -0.47
C HIS A 58 -7.51 -6.35 0.40
N GLN A 59 -6.21 -6.41 0.13
CA GLN A 59 -5.23 -5.56 0.77
C GLN A 59 -4.47 -4.80 -0.32
N LEU A 60 -4.45 -3.47 -0.24
CA LEU A 60 -3.71 -2.61 -1.16
C LEU A 60 -2.93 -1.55 -0.38
N PHE A 61 -1.61 -1.63 -0.41
CA PHE A 61 -0.71 -0.71 0.29
C PHE A 61 0.28 -0.10 -0.69
N ASN A 62 0.28 1.24 -0.78
CA ASN A 62 1.18 1.99 -1.64
C ASN A 62 2.08 2.90 -0.80
N GLY A 63 3.40 2.76 -1.00
CA GLY A 63 4.42 3.49 -0.25
C GLY A 63 5.25 4.42 -1.12
N LEU A 64 5.54 5.62 -0.59
CA LEU A 64 6.50 6.56 -1.13
C LEU A 64 7.61 6.78 -0.10
N ALA A 65 8.87 6.53 -0.47
CA ALA A 65 10.02 6.67 0.43
C ALA A 65 11.05 7.63 -0.15
N SER A 66 11.41 8.66 0.60
CA SER A 66 12.31 9.75 0.25
C SER A 66 13.36 9.99 1.35
N GLY A 67 14.44 10.70 1.04
CA GLY A 67 15.53 10.95 2.00
C GLY A 67 16.27 9.66 2.37
N SER A 68 16.37 9.37 3.65
CA SER A 68 16.92 8.11 4.22
C SER A 68 15.85 7.28 4.92
N ALA A 69 14.57 7.45 4.54
CA ALA A 69 13.46 6.76 5.16
C ALA A 69 13.55 5.25 4.96
N LYS A 70 13.05 4.50 5.95
CA LYS A 70 13.01 3.04 5.94
C LYS A 70 11.56 2.59 6.09
N CYS A 71 11.05 1.91 5.08
CA CYS A 71 9.69 1.38 5.10
C CYS A 71 9.73 -0.14 5.06
N ALA A 72 8.79 -0.77 5.79
CA ALA A 72 8.61 -2.21 5.73
C ALA A 72 7.13 -2.59 5.67
N PHE A 73 6.83 -3.62 4.89
CA PHE A 73 5.52 -4.24 4.83
C PHE A 73 5.68 -5.76 4.99
N TYR A 74 5.17 -6.28 6.09
CA TYR A 74 5.10 -7.71 6.38
C TYR A 74 3.62 -8.12 6.37
N GLY A 75 3.16 -8.65 5.25
CA GLY A 75 1.78 -9.05 5.08
C GLY A 75 1.66 -10.57 5.00
N LYS A 76 0.86 -11.16 5.89
CA LYS A 76 0.60 -12.60 5.89
C LYS A 76 -0.89 -12.87 5.80
N ILE A 77 -1.28 -13.76 4.88
CA ILE A 77 -2.63 -14.29 4.78
C ILE A 77 -2.57 -15.78 5.13
N ILE A 78 -3.44 -16.20 6.03
CA ILE A 78 -3.63 -17.61 6.40
C ILE A 78 -5.05 -18.02 6.03
N VAL A 79 -5.19 -19.08 5.25
CA VAL A 79 -6.48 -19.67 4.90
C VAL A 79 -6.58 -21.05 5.54
N ALA A 80 -7.51 -21.19 6.50
CA ALA A 80 -7.72 -22.44 7.25
C ALA A 80 -8.25 -23.57 6.33
N PRO A 81 -8.09 -24.86 6.69
CA PRO A 81 -8.55 -25.99 5.87
C PRO A 81 -10.03 -25.92 5.48
N ASP A 82 -10.88 -25.46 6.39
CA ASP A 82 -12.33 -25.37 6.18
C ASP A 82 -12.77 -24.05 5.51
N ALA A 83 -11.82 -23.12 5.25
CA ALA A 83 -12.10 -21.84 4.64
C ALA A 83 -12.16 -21.93 3.10
N GLN A 84 -12.96 -22.88 2.59
CA GLN A 84 -13.15 -23.09 1.16
C GLN A 84 -13.87 -21.90 0.49
N LYS A 85 -13.64 -21.70 -0.81
CA LYS A 85 -14.17 -20.58 -1.61
C LYS A 85 -13.76 -19.21 -1.07
N THR A 86 -12.62 -19.14 -0.42
CA THR A 86 -11.98 -17.88 -0.05
C THR A 86 -11.34 -17.22 -1.27
N GLU A 87 -11.55 -15.92 -1.42
CA GLU A 87 -10.80 -15.05 -2.34
C GLU A 87 -9.98 -14.06 -1.53
N ALA A 88 -8.64 -14.12 -1.63
CA ALA A 88 -7.76 -13.29 -0.84
C ALA A 88 -6.64 -12.70 -1.69
N TYR A 89 -6.59 -11.37 -1.75
CA TYR A 89 -5.67 -10.63 -2.59
C TYR A 89 -4.86 -9.65 -1.74
N GLN A 90 -3.53 -9.65 -1.93
CA GLN A 90 -2.63 -8.74 -1.23
C GLN A 90 -1.67 -8.09 -2.21
N GLU A 91 -1.67 -6.77 -2.25
CA GLU A 91 -0.79 -5.97 -3.10
C GLU A 91 -0.06 -4.91 -2.26
N ASN A 92 1.25 -4.83 -2.47
CA ASN A 92 2.08 -3.78 -1.88
C ASN A 92 3.01 -3.19 -2.93
N HIS A 93 2.78 -1.96 -3.31
CA HIS A 93 3.56 -1.25 -4.30
C HIS A 93 4.33 -0.10 -3.66
N ASN A 94 5.58 0.11 -4.09
CA ASN A 94 6.44 1.10 -3.49
C ASN A 94 7.25 1.84 -4.55
N ILE A 95 7.40 3.15 -4.35
CA ILE A 95 8.31 3.99 -5.12
C ILE A 95 9.37 4.54 -4.17
N VAL A 96 10.63 4.32 -4.53
CA VAL A 96 11.80 4.88 -3.85
C VAL A 96 12.27 6.11 -4.63
N LEU A 97 12.29 7.25 -3.95
CA LEU A 97 12.57 8.57 -4.54
C LEU A 97 14.03 9.01 -4.33
N SER A 98 14.76 8.37 -3.42
CA SER A 98 16.15 8.70 -3.06
C SER A 98 16.99 7.46 -2.93
N ASP A 99 18.27 7.53 -3.19
CA ASP A 99 19.17 6.37 -3.14
C ASP A 99 19.41 5.86 -1.70
N ASP A 100 19.28 6.72 -0.69
CA ASP A 100 19.42 6.35 0.72
C ASP A 100 18.12 5.82 1.35
N ALA A 101 16.98 5.96 0.67
CA ALA A 101 15.73 5.39 1.14
C ALA A 101 15.66 3.89 0.84
N SER A 102 15.00 3.15 1.71
CA SER A 102 14.86 1.70 1.55
C SER A 102 13.45 1.20 1.85
N VAL A 103 13.02 0.20 1.09
CA VAL A 103 11.74 -0.47 1.31
C VAL A 103 11.95 -1.97 1.36
N ASN A 104 11.44 -2.60 2.42
CA ASN A 104 11.44 -4.05 2.58
C ASN A 104 10.00 -4.57 2.53
N THR A 105 9.64 -5.32 1.50
CA THR A 105 8.30 -5.88 1.36
C THR A 105 8.36 -7.40 1.37
N LYS A 106 7.53 -8.03 2.23
CA LYS A 106 7.49 -9.48 2.40
C LYS A 106 6.04 -9.97 2.50
N PRO A 107 5.33 -10.09 1.38
CA PRO A 107 4.02 -10.73 1.37
C PRO A 107 4.17 -12.26 1.52
N GLN A 108 3.25 -12.90 2.26
CA GLN A 108 3.25 -14.34 2.50
C GLN A 108 1.82 -14.90 2.44
N LEU A 109 1.68 -16.09 1.85
CA LEU A 109 0.45 -16.86 1.82
C LEU A 109 0.68 -18.23 2.47
N GLU A 110 -0.19 -18.60 3.42
CA GLU A 110 -0.27 -19.95 3.97
C GLU A 110 -1.68 -20.48 3.71
N ILE A 111 -1.82 -21.34 2.72
CA ILE A 111 -3.11 -21.80 2.23
C ILE A 111 -3.25 -23.29 2.54
N TYR A 112 -4.25 -23.61 3.37
CA TYR A 112 -4.55 -24.98 3.78
C TYR A 112 -5.88 -25.49 3.22
N ALA A 113 -6.58 -24.71 2.36
CA ALA A 113 -7.79 -25.08 1.65
C ALA A 113 -7.50 -25.28 0.16
N ASP A 114 -8.29 -26.13 -0.52
CA ASP A 114 -8.05 -26.54 -1.91
C ASP A 114 -8.81 -25.69 -2.93
N ASP A 115 -10.05 -25.29 -2.61
CA ASP A 115 -10.93 -24.50 -3.50
C ASP A 115 -10.92 -23.02 -3.12
N VAL A 116 -9.85 -22.31 -3.51
CA VAL A 116 -9.65 -20.91 -3.19
C VAL A 116 -8.99 -20.15 -4.34
N LYS A 117 -9.11 -18.81 -4.31
CA LYS A 117 -8.37 -17.89 -5.18
C LYS A 117 -7.55 -16.93 -4.32
N CYS A 118 -6.26 -17.16 -4.26
CA CYS A 118 -5.37 -16.35 -3.45
C CYS A 118 -4.18 -15.90 -4.28
N SER A 119 -3.84 -14.61 -4.17
CA SER A 119 -2.64 -14.07 -4.79
C SER A 119 -2.02 -12.97 -3.96
N HIS A 120 -0.73 -12.78 -4.16
CA HIS A 120 -0.04 -11.61 -3.66
C HIS A 120 0.86 -11.00 -4.74
N GLY A 121 1.10 -9.69 -4.64
CA GLY A 121 2.03 -8.96 -5.47
C GLY A 121 2.81 -7.94 -4.63
N ALA A 122 4.08 -7.76 -4.96
CA ALA A 122 4.89 -6.70 -4.37
C ALA A 122 5.81 -6.09 -5.43
N THR A 123 5.93 -4.78 -5.40
CA THR A 123 6.87 -4.05 -6.26
C THR A 123 7.62 -3.00 -5.46
N VAL A 124 8.89 -2.81 -5.82
CA VAL A 124 9.71 -1.68 -5.39
C VAL A 124 10.36 -1.12 -6.64
N GLY A 125 10.08 0.13 -6.96
CA GLY A 125 10.56 0.77 -8.18
C GLY A 125 10.90 2.24 -7.98
N LYS A 126 11.22 2.91 -9.07
CA LYS A 126 11.43 4.36 -9.15
C LYS A 126 10.33 4.96 -10.03
N LEU A 127 10.22 6.28 -10.03
CA LEU A 127 9.35 7.00 -10.97
C LEU A 127 9.75 6.70 -12.41
N ASN A 128 8.77 6.64 -13.31
CA ASN A 128 8.99 6.32 -14.72
C ASN A 128 9.56 7.52 -15.47
N GLU A 129 10.80 7.41 -15.94
CA GLU A 129 11.53 8.47 -16.65
C GLU A 129 10.91 8.78 -18.01
N ASP A 130 10.37 7.78 -18.72
CA ASP A 130 9.75 7.98 -20.04
C ASP A 130 8.45 8.78 -19.91
N GLU A 131 7.65 8.51 -18.88
CA GLU A 131 6.45 9.30 -18.57
C GLU A 131 6.81 10.74 -18.19
N GLN A 132 7.85 10.94 -17.37
CA GLN A 132 8.35 12.29 -17.05
C GLN A 132 8.82 13.02 -18.31
N PHE A 133 9.60 12.35 -19.17
CA PHE A 133 10.04 12.93 -20.43
C PHE A 133 8.84 13.33 -21.31
N TYR A 134 7.82 12.48 -21.42
CA TYR A 134 6.61 12.81 -22.18
C TYR A 134 5.89 14.04 -21.61
N MET A 135 5.69 14.10 -20.30
CA MET A 135 5.04 15.24 -19.65
C MET A 135 5.85 16.54 -19.84
N ARG A 136 7.16 16.48 -19.70
CA ARG A 136 8.07 17.63 -19.94
C ARG A 136 8.03 18.09 -21.39
N SER A 137 7.93 17.18 -22.35
CA SER A 137 7.79 17.52 -23.78
C SER A 137 6.49 18.27 -24.09
N ARG A 138 5.51 18.20 -23.20
CA ARG A 138 4.23 18.94 -23.26
C ARG A 138 4.22 20.20 -22.40
N GLY A 139 5.38 20.59 -21.86
CA GLY A 139 5.54 21.84 -21.10
C GLY A 139 5.24 21.73 -19.61
N ILE A 140 5.05 20.51 -19.07
CA ILE A 140 4.91 20.31 -17.62
C ILE A 140 6.31 20.37 -16.99
N PRO A 141 6.54 21.21 -15.97
CA PRO A 141 7.82 21.25 -15.24
C PRO A 141 8.17 19.88 -14.64
N GLU A 142 9.47 19.59 -14.49
CA GLU A 142 9.94 18.30 -14.00
C GLU A 142 9.39 17.95 -12.61
N GLU A 143 9.41 18.93 -11.70
CA GLU A 143 8.88 18.74 -10.33
C GLU A 143 7.38 18.40 -10.35
N GLU A 144 6.60 19.10 -11.18
CA GLU A 144 5.16 18.83 -11.30
C GLU A 144 4.91 17.47 -11.96
N ALA A 145 5.73 17.05 -12.91
CA ALA A 145 5.63 15.71 -13.51
C ALA A 145 5.86 14.60 -12.48
N LYS A 146 6.84 14.76 -11.58
CA LYS A 146 7.07 13.83 -10.47
C LYS A 146 5.87 13.79 -9.51
N VAL A 147 5.34 14.96 -9.13
CA VAL A 147 4.16 15.06 -8.27
C VAL A 147 2.96 14.35 -8.88
N LEU A 148 2.68 14.59 -10.17
CA LEU A 148 1.55 13.96 -10.86
C LEU A 148 1.68 12.42 -10.90
N GLN A 149 2.88 11.89 -11.12
CA GLN A 149 3.11 10.44 -11.06
C GLN A 149 2.86 9.88 -9.66
N MET A 150 3.34 10.54 -8.61
CA MET A 150 3.12 10.10 -7.22
C MET A 150 1.65 10.16 -6.82
N ILE A 151 0.92 11.22 -7.21
CA ILE A 151 -0.54 11.32 -6.99
C ILE A 151 -1.26 10.18 -7.72
N SER A 152 -0.92 9.94 -8.99
CA SER A 152 -1.49 8.84 -9.78
C SER A 152 -1.21 7.47 -9.15
N PHE A 153 -0.02 7.29 -8.57
CA PHE A 153 0.39 6.06 -7.91
C PHE A 153 -0.42 5.76 -6.64
N VAL A 154 -0.77 6.78 -5.86
CA VAL A 154 -1.56 6.59 -4.62
C VAL A 154 -3.08 6.61 -4.87
N ALA A 155 -3.53 7.11 -6.01
CA ALA A 155 -4.95 7.28 -6.34
C ALA A 155 -5.80 6.00 -6.17
N PRO A 156 -5.34 4.77 -6.52
CA PRO A 156 -6.12 3.55 -6.29
C PRO A 156 -6.46 3.29 -4.83
N VAL A 157 -5.58 3.68 -3.91
CA VAL A 157 -5.82 3.53 -2.46
C VAL A 157 -6.85 4.56 -1.99
N LEU A 158 -6.82 5.77 -2.55
CA LEU A 158 -7.77 6.84 -2.24
C LEU A 158 -9.16 6.62 -2.85
N ALA A 159 -9.28 5.71 -3.80
CA ALA A 159 -10.55 5.43 -4.47
C ALA A 159 -11.62 4.99 -3.45
N GLY A 160 -12.69 5.78 -3.36
CA GLY A 160 -13.78 5.57 -2.40
C GLY A 160 -13.56 6.18 -1.02
N LEU A 161 -12.49 6.94 -0.82
CA LEU A 161 -12.31 7.75 0.39
C LEU A 161 -13.05 9.07 0.22
N ASP A 162 -14.11 9.25 1.01
CA ASP A 162 -14.98 10.46 0.99
C ASP A 162 -14.54 11.45 2.09
N ASP A 163 -13.25 11.85 2.04
CA ASP A 163 -12.64 12.80 2.99
C ASP A 163 -11.73 13.77 2.24
N GLU A 164 -12.32 14.78 1.64
CA GLU A 164 -11.60 15.81 0.86
C GLU A 164 -10.45 16.47 1.65
N PRO A 165 -10.63 16.89 2.94
CA PRO A 165 -9.53 17.43 3.73
C PRO A 165 -8.35 16.48 3.91
N LEU A 166 -8.58 15.18 4.02
CA LEU A 166 -7.52 14.18 4.12
C LEU A 166 -6.81 14.01 2.78
N VAL A 167 -7.54 13.96 1.68
CA VAL A 167 -6.97 13.89 0.32
C VAL A 167 -6.06 15.08 0.06
N GLN A 168 -6.48 16.31 0.41
CA GLN A 168 -5.64 17.51 0.28
C GLN A 168 -4.35 17.42 1.09
N LYS A 169 -4.41 16.93 2.33
CA LYS A 169 -3.21 16.71 3.16
C LYS A 169 -2.25 15.69 2.55
N ILE A 170 -2.77 14.64 1.92
CA ILE A 170 -1.96 13.63 1.22
C ILE A 170 -1.26 14.27 0.02
N GLU A 171 -1.95 15.08 -0.78
CA GLU A 171 -1.36 15.78 -1.91
C GLU A 171 -0.29 16.80 -1.48
N GLU A 172 -0.53 17.55 -0.40
CA GLU A 172 0.46 18.45 0.20
C GLU A 172 1.71 17.69 0.67
N ALA A 173 1.52 16.54 1.32
CA ALA A 173 2.61 15.66 1.74
C ALA A 173 3.42 15.14 0.55
N ILE A 174 2.78 14.72 -0.53
CA ILE A 174 3.43 14.31 -1.78
C ILE A 174 4.27 15.45 -2.34
N ARG A 175 3.73 16.66 -2.42
CA ARG A 175 4.46 17.85 -2.90
C ARG A 175 5.68 18.16 -2.04
N SER A 176 5.60 17.95 -0.73
CA SER A 176 6.70 18.22 0.18
C SER A 176 7.91 17.29 0.03
N ILE A 177 7.72 16.09 -0.52
CA ILE A 177 8.78 15.09 -0.72
C ILE A 177 9.29 15.02 -2.18
N ALA A 178 8.67 15.76 -3.07
CA ALA A 178 9.03 15.79 -4.51
C ALA A 178 10.26 16.65 -4.83
N ILE A 179 10.72 17.44 -3.84
CA ILE A 179 11.79 18.45 -3.97
C ILE A 179 13.15 17.81 -3.71
#